data_b0d22efbfc7eb5a899f3f7a78499cc9f
#
_entry.id   b0d22efbfc7eb5a899f3f7a78499cc9f
#
_cell.length_a   1.000
_cell.length_b   1.000
_cell.length_c   1.000
_cell.angle_alpha   90.00
_cell.angle_beta   90.00
_cell.angle_gamma   90.00
#
_symmetry.space_group_name_H-M   'P 1'
#
loop_
_entity.id
_entity.type
_entity.pdbx_description
1 polymer ?
#
loop_
_entity_poly.entity_id
_entity_poly.type
_entity_poly.pdbx_seq_one_letter_code
_entity_poly.pdbx_strand_id
1 'polypeptide(L)'
;HGYITQEECDEAKKVKIENTLATPSTNNSSLAAYVDLVTEEVKNRTGLDPKEVQMNIYTYCDKETQELATAIGNGEKYDYSDEDMRMGGAIQSSQDGRVVALIGGRNYSYGNLNFATTKQQPGSSVKPFLDYGLAFEYLDWCTGHSIMDDDAYGGKFKNWDRKFHGMVTVSNALENSWNIPAIKTFDEVEQKVGNKKIKSAMESIG
;
A
#
# COMPACT_ATOMS: atom_id res chain seq x y z
N HIS A 1 0.53 -31.96 -38.49
CA HIS A 1 -0.73 -32.11 -37.73
C HIS A 1 -1.97 -31.48 -38.43
N GLY A 2 -1.86 -30.95 -39.69
CA GLY A 2 -2.99 -30.53 -40.51
C GLY A 2 -3.63 -29.15 -40.20
N TYR A 3 -2.98 -28.35 -39.34
CA TYR A 3 -3.49 -27.01 -38.99
C TYR A 3 -3.08 -25.90 -39.95
N ILE A 4 -1.99 -26.12 -40.72
CA ILE A 4 -1.49 -25.22 -41.75
C ILE A 4 -1.07 -26.03 -42.97
N THR A 5 -1.12 -25.41 -44.13
CA THR A 5 -0.62 -26.02 -45.38
C THR A 5 0.90 -26.03 -45.42
N GLN A 6 1.49 -26.83 -46.32
CA GLN A 6 2.94 -26.84 -46.49
C GLN A 6 3.45 -25.48 -47.00
N GLU A 7 2.69 -24.79 -47.81
CA GLU A 7 3.02 -23.45 -48.33
C GLU A 7 3.05 -22.40 -47.21
N GLU A 8 2.05 -22.39 -46.33
CA GLU A 8 2.02 -21.53 -45.14
C GLU A 8 3.18 -21.82 -44.17
N CYS A 9 3.54 -23.09 -44.03
CA CYS A 9 4.69 -23.49 -43.22
C CYS A 9 6.02 -22.98 -43.83
N ASP A 10 6.17 -23.07 -45.13
CA ASP A 10 7.39 -22.65 -45.84
C ASP A 10 7.52 -21.12 -45.90
N GLU A 11 6.41 -20.41 -46.02
CA GLU A 11 6.36 -18.93 -45.86
C GLU A 11 6.72 -18.51 -44.45
N ALA A 12 6.15 -19.14 -43.42
CA ALA A 12 6.46 -18.86 -42.02
C ALA A 12 7.96 -19.05 -41.69
N LYS A 13 8.60 -20.08 -42.28
CA LYS A 13 10.06 -20.34 -42.12
C LYS A 13 10.95 -19.27 -42.76
N LYS A 14 10.46 -18.52 -43.72
CA LYS A 14 11.21 -17.42 -44.35
C LYS A 14 11.23 -16.16 -43.49
N VAL A 15 10.31 -16.06 -42.55
CA VAL A 15 10.25 -14.91 -41.65
C VAL A 15 11.34 -15.07 -40.57
N LYS A 16 12.31 -14.14 -40.58
CA LYS A 16 13.31 -14.10 -39.52
C LYS A 16 12.66 -13.70 -38.22
N ILE A 17 12.80 -14.53 -37.18
CA ILE A 17 12.23 -14.32 -35.85
C ILE A 17 12.62 -12.93 -35.30
N GLU A 18 13.86 -12.49 -35.58
CA GLU A 18 14.34 -11.16 -35.13
C GLU A 18 13.49 -10.01 -35.67
N ASN A 19 12.85 -10.17 -36.85
CA ASN A 19 11.97 -9.15 -37.43
C ASN A 19 10.54 -9.17 -36.87
N THR A 20 10.19 -10.23 -36.15
CA THR A 20 8.86 -10.40 -35.52
C THR A 20 8.88 -10.13 -34.02
N LEU A 21 10.07 -10.11 -33.43
CA LEU A 21 10.23 -9.72 -32.04
C LEU A 21 10.06 -8.21 -31.96
N ALA A 22 8.99 -7.78 -31.31
CA ALA A 22 8.90 -6.38 -30.89
C ALA A 22 10.13 -6.07 -30.03
N THR A 23 10.86 -5.01 -30.37
CA THR A 23 11.90 -4.49 -29.47
C THR A 23 11.24 -4.31 -28.12
N PRO A 24 11.78 -4.89 -27.03
CA PRO A 24 11.23 -4.62 -25.71
C PRO A 24 11.15 -3.13 -25.58
N SER A 25 9.95 -2.59 -25.50
CA SER A 25 9.76 -1.18 -25.19
C SER A 25 10.35 -1.03 -23.80
N THR A 26 11.50 -0.36 -23.72
CA THR A 26 12.06 0.13 -22.45
C THR A 26 11.23 1.28 -21.90
N ASN A 27 9.99 1.42 -22.38
CA ASN A 27 9.08 2.42 -21.91
C ASN A 27 8.83 2.17 -20.43
N ASN A 28 9.25 3.11 -19.61
CA ASN A 28 8.69 3.37 -18.31
C ASN A 28 7.18 3.55 -18.51
N SER A 29 6.46 2.44 -18.62
CA SER A 29 5.02 2.50 -18.76
C SER A 29 4.47 3.03 -17.45
N SER A 30 3.66 4.07 -17.51
CA SER A 30 2.93 4.55 -16.33
C SER A 30 2.13 3.44 -15.64
N LEU A 31 1.82 2.38 -16.39
CA LEU A 31 1.09 1.20 -15.92
C LEU A 31 1.97 0.15 -15.24
N ALA A 32 3.30 0.27 -15.27
CA ALA A 32 4.21 -0.82 -14.87
C ALA A 32 3.93 -1.34 -13.46
N ALA A 33 3.77 -0.45 -12.47
CA ALA A 33 3.49 -0.83 -11.08
C ALA A 33 2.17 -1.60 -10.93
N TYR A 34 1.15 -1.17 -11.65
CA TYR A 34 -0.16 -1.81 -11.64
C TYR A 34 -0.12 -3.18 -12.33
N VAL A 35 0.53 -3.26 -13.47
CA VAL A 35 0.66 -4.51 -14.24
C VAL A 35 1.46 -5.56 -13.46
N ASP A 36 2.54 -5.16 -12.78
CA ASP A 36 3.30 -6.08 -11.95
C ASP A 36 2.45 -6.65 -10.81
N LEU A 37 1.66 -5.81 -10.12
CA LEU A 37 0.73 -6.30 -9.10
C LEU A 37 -0.32 -7.25 -9.66
N VAL A 38 -0.93 -6.91 -10.80
CA VAL A 38 -1.92 -7.77 -11.48
C VAL A 38 -1.29 -9.11 -11.89
N THR A 39 -0.06 -9.08 -12.41
CA THR A 39 0.67 -10.30 -12.80
C THR A 39 0.89 -11.21 -11.60
N GLU A 40 1.31 -10.65 -10.46
CA GLU A 40 1.49 -11.40 -9.22
C GLU A 40 0.15 -11.96 -8.70
N GLU A 41 -0.92 -11.16 -8.71
CA GLU A 41 -2.23 -11.60 -8.26
C GLU A 41 -2.78 -12.74 -9.13
N VAL A 42 -2.67 -12.64 -10.45
CA VAL A 42 -3.09 -13.71 -11.37
C VAL A 42 -2.31 -14.99 -11.07
N LYS A 43 -1.00 -14.89 -10.92
CA LYS A 43 -0.15 -16.05 -10.59
C LYS A 43 -0.55 -16.69 -9.26
N ASN A 44 -0.80 -15.88 -8.23
CA ASN A 44 -1.21 -16.37 -6.91
C ASN A 44 -2.61 -17.04 -6.94
N ARG A 45 -3.54 -16.50 -7.74
CA ARG A 45 -4.91 -17.02 -7.82
C ARG A 45 -5.04 -18.25 -8.73
N THR A 46 -4.28 -18.31 -9.82
CA THR A 46 -4.46 -19.33 -10.86
C THR A 46 -3.33 -20.35 -10.91
N GLY A 47 -2.18 -20.06 -10.35
CA GLY A 47 -0.94 -20.83 -10.51
C GLY A 47 -0.29 -20.66 -11.89
N LEU A 48 -0.86 -19.82 -12.77
CA LEU A 48 -0.36 -19.61 -14.13
C LEU A 48 0.38 -18.27 -14.23
N ASP A 49 1.51 -18.27 -14.91
CA ASP A 49 2.25 -17.03 -15.18
C ASP A 49 1.73 -16.38 -16.47
N PRO A 50 1.18 -15.14 -16.40
CA PRO A 50 0.71 -14.43 -17.59
C PRO A 50 1.79 -14.14 -18.62
N LYS A 51 3.07 -14.25 -18.26
CA LYS A 51 4.21 -14.12 -19.20
C LYS A 51 4.44 -15.39 -20.03
N GLU A 52 3.94 -16.52 -19.56
CA GLU A 52 4.13 -17.82 -20.21
C GLU A 52 2.85 -18.36 -20.86
N VAL A 53 1.68 -17.93 -20.37
CA VAL A 53 0.38 -18.42 -20.83
C VAL A 53 -0.45 -17.26 -21.39
N GLN A 54 -0.91 -17.41 -22.63
CA GLN A 54 -1.79 -16.42 -23.25
C GLN A 54 -3.16 -16.39 -22.54
N MET A 55 -3.54 -15.22 -22.02
CA MET A 55 -4.82 -15.01 -21.35
C MET A 55 -5.29 -13.55 -21.48
N ASN A 56 -6.60 -13.34 -21.33
CA ASN A 56 -7.17 -12.01 -21.22
C ASN A 56 -7.39 -11.69 -19.74
N ILE A 57 -6.82 -10.58 -19.27
CA ILE A 57 -6.93 -10.13 -17.89
C ILE A 57 -7.69 -8.80 -17.86
N TYR A 58 -8.85 -8.81 -17.19
CA TYR A 58 -9.68 -7.62 -17.00
C TYR A 58 -9.40 -7.04 -15.63
N THR A 59 -9.09 -5.74 -15.58
CA THR A 59 -8.73 -5.04 -14.34
C THR A 59 -9.59 -3.81 -14.13
N TYR A 60 -9.49 -3.22 -12.96
CA TYR A 60 -10.14 -1.96 -12.61
C TYR A 60 -9.21 -0.74 -12.77
N CYS A 61 -8.08 -0.92 -13.44
CA CYS A 61 -7.14 0.17 -13.68
C CYS A 61 -7.81 1.31 -14.45
N ASP A 62 -7.86 2.49 -13.86
CA ASP A 62 -8.18 3.71 -14.56
C ASP A 62 -6.91 4.33 -15.12
N LYS A 63 -6.82 4.40 -16.44
CA LYS A 63 -5.58 4.79 -17.11
C LYS A 63 -5.17 6.24 -16.79
N GLU A 64 -6.11 7.16 -16.77
CA GLU A 64 -5.84 8.59 -16.52
C GLU A 64 -5.39 8.79 -15.07
N THR A 65 -6.07 8.14 -14.13
CA THR A 65 -5.71 8.15 -12.71
C THR A 65 -4.33 7.52 -12.50
N GLN A 66 -4.01 6.42 -13.21
CA GLN A 66 -2.72 5.76 -13.11
C GLN A 66 -1.59 6.63 -13.69
N GLU A 67 -1.80 7.30 -14.80
CA GLU A 67 -0.83 8.23 -15.38
C GLU A 67 -0.55 9.40 -14.41
N LEU A 68 -1.61 9.96 -13.80
CA LEU A 68 -1.46 11.00 -12.78
C LEU A 68 -0.73 10.49 -11.53
N ALA A 69 -1.08 9.31 -11.03
CA ALA A 69 -0.43 8.68 -9.88
C ALA A 69 1.08 8.48 -10.12
N THR A 70 1.43 8.02 -11.32
CA THR A 70 2.83 7.85 -11.73
C THR A 70 3.57 9.18 -11.79
N ALA A 71 2.97 10.21 -12.37
CA ALA A 71 3.54 11.56 -12.43
C ALA A 71 3.75 12.17 -11.04
N ILE A 72 2.83 11.91 -10.10
CA ILE A 72 2.99 12.29 -8.68
C ILE A 72 4.18 11.52 -8.07
N GLY A 73 4.22 10.21 -8.23
CA GLY A 73 5.30 9.37 -7.69
C GLY A 73 6.69 9.74 -8.22
N ASN A 74 6.76 10.22 -9.46
CA ASN A 74 8.00 10.69 -10.10
C ASN A 74 8.44 12.10 -9.64
N GLY A 75 7.57 12.84 -8.94
CA GLY A 75 7.85 14.22 -8.58
C GLY A 75 7.54 15.24 -9.68
N GLU A 76 6.85 14.83 -10.76
CA GLU A 76 6.52 15.72 -11.89
C GLU A 76 5.40 16.73 -11.55
N LYS A 77 4.60 16.42 -10.54
CA LYS A 77 3.49 17.28 -10.09
C LYS A 77 3.80 18.05 -8.81
N TYR A 78 4.70 17.53 -7.99
CA TYR A 78 5.13 18.14 -6.76
C TYR A 78 6.65 18.01 -6.66
N ASP A 79 7.31 19.10 -6.30
CA ASP A 79 8.74 19.09 -6.04
C ASP A 79 9.01 18.49 -4.65
N TYR A 80 9.53 17.30 -4.63
CA TYR A 80 9.99 16.66 -3.40
C TYR A 80 11.43 17.11 -3.14
N SER A 81 11.66 17.77 -2.03
CA SER A 81 12.95 18.34 -1.61
C SER A 81 14.07 17.30 -1.44
N ASP A 82 13.71 16.02 -1.37
CA ASP A 82 14.63 14.89 -1.21
C ASP A 82 14.52 13.96 -2.42
N GLU A 83 15.59 13.86 -3.20
CA GLU A 83 15.66 13.00 -4.38
C GLU A 83 15.60 11.50 -4.00
N ASP A 84 16.03 11.15 -2.78
CA ASP A 84 15.98 9.79 -2.26
C ASP A 84 14.62 9.43 -1.66
N MET A 85 13.68 10.38 -1.58
CA MET A 85 12.33 10.11 -1.08
C MET A 85 11.64 9.05 -1.93
N ARG A 86 11.17 8.02 -1.26
CA ARG A 86 10.44 6.90 -1.86
C ARG A 86 8.98 7.00 -1.48
N MET A 87 8.12 6.85 -2.48
CA MET A 87 6.68 6.93 -2.31
C MET A 87 6.04 5.64 -2.80
N GLY A 88 5.14 5.10 -1.99
CA GLY A 88 4.22 4.04 -2.37
C GLY A 88 2.81 4.45 -2.05
N GLY A 89 1.84 4.04 -2.84
CA GLY A 89 0.45 4.37 -2.58
C GLY A 89 -0.52 3.60 -3.46
N ALA A 90 -1.75 3.48 -2.97
CA ALA A 90 -2.87 2.92 -3.72
C ALA A 90 -4.01 3.93 -3.76
N ILE A 91 -4.64 4.05 -4.92
CA ILE A 91 -5.84 4.85 -5.12
C ILE A 91 -7.01 3.90 -5.29
N GLN A 92 -8.00 4.05 -4.43
CA GLN A 92 -9.19 3.19 -4.41
C GLN A 92 -10.44 3.98 -4.76
N SER A 93 -11.36 3.31 -5.43
CA SER A 93 -12.72 3.81 -5.61
C SER A 93 -13.42 3.91 -4.25
N SER A 94 -13.98 5.07 -3.93
CA SER A 94 -14.75 5.29 -2.70
C SER A 94 -16.11 4.56 -2.70
N GLN A 95 -16.55 4.05 -3.85
CA GLN A 95 -17.84 3.36 -3.99
C GLN A 95 -17.74 1.89 -3.58
N ASP A 96 -16.64 1.23 -3.90
CA ASP A 96 -16.53 -0.24 -3.78
C ASP A 96 -15.14 -0.74 -3.34
N GLY A 97 -14.19 0.16 -3.07
CA GLY A 97 -12.85 -0.17 -2.58
C GLY A 97 -11.91 -0.77 -3.63
N ARG A 98 -12.29 -0.81 -4.91
CA ARG A 98 -11.42 -1.33 -5.98
C ARG A 98 -10.21 -0.45 -6.15
N VAL A 99 -9.04 -1.07 -6.30
CA VAL A 99 -7.80 -0.36 -6.61
C VAL A 99 -7.80 0.05 -8.07
N VAL A 100 -7.78 1.34 -8.33
CA VAL A 100 -7.84 1.91 -9.68
C VAL A 100 -6.50 2.44 -10.17
N ALA A 101 -5.57 2.74 -9.27
CA ALA A 101 -4.21 3.15 -9.60
C ALA A 101 -3.23 2.84 -8.45
N LEU A 102 -1.93 2.79 -8.77
CA LEU A 102 -0.84 2.55 -7.84
C LEU A 102 0.33 3.50 -8.08
N ILE A 103 0.97 3.93 -6.99
CA ILE A 103 2.28 4.57 -7.02
C ILE A 103 3.29 3.52 -6.55
N GLY A 104 4.02 2.92 -7.49
CA GLY A 104 4.99 1.87 -7.17
C GLY A 104 6.34 2.40 -6.68
N GLY A 105 6.61 3.67 -6.89
CA GLY A 105 7.87 4.33 -6.57
C GLY A 105 8.27 5.33 -7.65
N ARG A 106 9.31 6.13 -7.37
CA ARG A 106 9.88 7.07 -8.34
C ARG A 106 10.54 6.30 -9.49
N ASN A 107 10.25 6.69 -10.72
CA ASN A 107 10.78 6.09 -11.94
C ASN A 107 10.60 4.55 -11.97
N TYR A 108 9.44 4.09 -11.53
CA TYR A 108 9.15 2.66 -11.46
C TYR A 108 9.26 2.00 -12.83
N SER A 109 9.93 0.88 -12.88
CA SER A 109 10.03 -0.01 -14.05
C SER A 109 9.61 -1.42 -13.68
N TYR A 110 9.20 -2.21 -14.66
CA TYR A 110 8.79 -3.60 -14.46
C TYR A 110 9.81 -4.41 -13.65
N GLY A 111 9.32 -5.09 -12.61
CA GLY A 111 10.13 -5.93 -11.74
C GLY A 111 10.88 -5.17 -10.63
N ASN A 112 10.76 -3.86 -10.54
CA ASN A 112 11.29 -3.10 -9.42
C ASN A 112 10.50 -3.39 -8.13
N LEU A 113 11.11 -3.04 -7.00
CA LEU A 113 10.42 -3.11 -5.71
C LEU A 113 9.20 -2.16 -5.71
N ASN A 114 8.00 -2.73 -5.60
CA ASN A 114 6.76 -1.97 -5.58
C ASN A 114 6.46 -1.48 -4.17
N PHE A 115 6.66 -0.19 -3.92
CA PHE A 115 6.44 0.41 -2.61
C PHE A 115 4.95 0.47 -2.22
N ALA A 116 4.02 0.34 -3.16
CA ALA A 116 2.59 0.23 -2.84
C ALA A 116 2.23 -1.08 -2.12
N THR A 117 3.03 -2.14 -2.33
CA THR A 117 2.80 -3.48 -1.74
C THR A 117 3.86 -3.88 -0.71
N THR A 118 4.92 -3.08 -0.57
CA THR A 118 5.99 -3.37 0.39
C THR A 118 5.53 -3.01 1.80
N LYS A 119 5.69 -3.95 2.74
CA LYS A 119 5.40 -3.71 4.16
C LYS A 119 6.37 -2.68 4.73
N GLN A 120 5.83 -1.64 5.31
CA GLN A 120 6.57 -0.55 5.94
C GLN A 120 6.11 -0.35 7.39
N GLN A 121 6.96 0.28 8.20
CA GLN A 121 6.59 0.73 9.53
C GLN A 121 5.59 1.89 9.42
N PRO A 122 4.36 1.75 9.95
CA PRO A 122 3.34 2.78 9.79
C PRO A 122 3.62 4.05 10.60
N GLY A 123 4.48 3.96 11.62
CA GLY A 123 4.70 5.05 12.57
C GLY A 123 3.38 5.49 13.22
N SER A 124 3.25 6.79 13.46
CA SER A 124 2.05 7.36 14.11
C SER A 124 0.76 7.26 13.29
N SER A 125 0.83 6.91 12.01
CA SER A 125 -0.39 6.73 11.20
C SER A 125 -1.22 5.51 11.63
N VAL A 126 -0.67 4.62 12.46
CA VAL A 126 -1.40 3.48 13.03
C VAL A 126 -2.29 3.87 14.22
N LYS A 127 -2.01 4.99 14.90
CA LYS A 127 -2.71 5.39 16.14
C LYS A 127 -4.24 5.46 16.01
N PRO A 128 -4.82 5.99 14.92
CA PRO A 128 -6.27 6.00 14.75
C PRO A 128 -6.92 4.61 14.77
N PHE A 129 -6.19 3.60 14.31
CA PHE A 129 -6.71 2.22 14.19
C PHE A 129 -6.34 1.36 15.39
N LEU A 130 -5.03 1.24 15.67
CA LEU A 130 -4.51 0.30 16.67
C LEU A 130 -4.76 0.78 18.10
N ASP A 131 -4.58 2.07 18.37
CA ASP A 131 -4.72 2.58 19.73
C ASP A 131 -6.15 3.04 19.98
N TYR A 132 -6.57 4.14 19.37
CA TYR A 132 -7.86 4.78 19.67
C TYR A 132 -9.05 4.06 19.05
N GLY A 133 -8.93 3.49 17.83
CA GLY A 133 -9.99 2.74 17.20
C GLY A 133 -10.39 1.51 18.01
N LEU A 134 -9.43 0.77 18.54
CA LEU A 134 -9.69 -0.36 19.42
C LEU A 134 -10.25 0.08 20.78
N ALA A 135 -9.87 1.24 21.29
CA ALA A 135 -10.44 1.79 22.51
C ALA A 135 -11.91 2.18 22.33
N PHE A 136 -12.29 2.71 21.18
CA PHE A 136 -13.69 2.96 20.85
C PHE A 136 -14.49 1.66 20.75
N GLU A 137 -13.91 0.62 20.17
CA GLU A 137 -14.56 -0.69 19.98
C GLU A 137 -14.71 -1.48 21.29
N TYR A 138 -13.69 -1.46 22.17
CA TYR A 138 -13.62 -2.39 23.30
C TYR A 138 -13.71 -1.74 24.69
N LEU A 139 -13.52 -0.44 24.78
CA LEU A 139 -13.54 0.30 26.06
C LEU A 139 -14.72 1.27 26.16
N ASP A 140 -15.59 1.32 25.16
CA ASP A 140 -16.69 2.29 25.07
C ASP A 140 -16.21 3.76 25.17
N TRP A 141 -15.00 4.03 24.72
CA TRP A 141 -14.46 5.38 24.73
C TRP A 141 -15.07 6.23 23.61
N CYS A 142 -14.94 7.54 23.78
CA CYS A 142 -15.25 8.52 22.73
C CYS A 142 -14.09 9.50 22.57
N THR A 143 -14.16 10.38 21.58
CA THR A 143 -13.14 11.40 21.32
C THR A 143 -12.91 12.36 22.48
N GLY A 144 -13.92 12.53 23.36
CA GLY A 144 -13.84 13.32 24.58
C GLY A 144 -13.28 12.58 25.80
N HIS A 145 -12.99 11.28 25.71
CA HIS A 145 -12.40 10.53 26.83
C HIS A 145 -11.05 11.14 27.21
N SER A 146 -10.82 11.27 28.53
CA SER A 146 -9.64 11.94 29.08
C SER A 146 -8.56 10.94 29.47
N ILE A 147 -7.32 11.21 29.04
CA ILE A 147 -6.14 10.39 29.30
C ILE A 147 -5.09 11.27 29.96
N MET A 148 -4.40 10.73 30.99
CA MET A 148 -3.30 11.46 31.62
C MET A 148 -2.01 11.27 30.82
N ASP A 149 -1.47 12.36 30.30
CA ASP A 149 -0.15 12.43 29.66
C ASP A 149 0.90 12.82 30.71
N ASP A 150 1.58 11.85 31.25
CA ASP A 150 2.59 11.98 32.32
C ASP A 150 3.76 11.00 32.15
N ASP A 151 4.73 11.03 33.06
CA ASP A 151 5.88 10.12 33.07
C ASP A 151 5.56 8.74 33.68
N ALA A 152 4.44 8.12 33.32
CA ALA A 152 4.06 6.81 33.83
C ALA A 152 5.08 5.70 33.50
N TYR A 153 5.93 5.91 32.51
CA TYR A 153 6.91 4.90 32.03
C TYR A 153 8.36 5.24 32.42
N GLY A 154 8.58 6.19 33.36
CA GLY A 154 9.92 6.50 33.88
C GLY A 154 10.90 6.97 32.79
N GLY A 155 10.44 7.79 31.85
CA GLY A 155 11.25 8.32 30.75
C GLY A 155 11.56 7.33 29.63
N LYS A 156 11.05 6.09 29.68
CA LYS A 156 11.26 5.07 28.63
C LYS A 156 10.62 5.52 27.30
N PHE A 157 9.43 6.10 27.38
CA PHE A 157 8.72 6.67 26.24
C PHE A 157 8.58 8.18 26.42
N LYS A 158 8.54 8.90 25.31
CA LYS A 158 8.41 10.36 25.29
C LYS A 158 7.52 10.81 24.15
N ASN A 159 6.81 11.90 24.38
CA ASN A 159 6.20 12.63 23.28
C ASN A 159 7.29 13.22 22.37
N TRP A 160 6.94 13.53 21.12
CA TRP A 160 7.89 14.07 20.16
C TRP A 160 8.45 15.44 20.58
N ASP A 161 7.66 16.23 21.30
CA ASP A 161 8.05 17.53 21.86
C ASP A 161 8.78 17.43 23.23
N ARG A 162 8.93 16.18 23.76
CA ARG A 162 9.57 15.86 25.04
C ARG A 162 8.90 16.48 26.27
N LYS A 163 7.59 16.81 26.18
CA LYS A 163 6.80 17.35 27.27
C LYS A 163 5.67 16.41 27.64
N PHE A 164 5.15 16.60 28.84
CA PHE A 164 3.90 16.00 29.33
C PHE A 164 2.83 17.08 29.43
N HIS A 165 1.60 16.76 29.04
CA HIS A 165 0.51 17.74 28.87
C HIS A 165 -0.60 17.59 29.91
N GLY A 166 -0.44 16.65 30.88
CA GLY A 166 -1.46 16.41 31.90
C GLY A 166 -2.70 15.73 31.32
N MET A 167 -3.88 16.12 31.80
CA MET A 167 -5.14 15.56 31.27
C MET A 167 -5.43 16.08 29.88
N VAL A 168 -5.50 15.18 28.92
CA VAL A 168 -5.81 15.48 27.51
C VAL A 168 -6.96 14.59 27.02
N THR A 169 -7.73 15.06 26.06
CA THR A 169 -8.76 14.23 25.43
C THR A 169 -8.15 13.36 24.33
N VAL A 170 -8.81 12.26 23.96
CA VAL A 170 -8.43 11.42 22.79
C VAL A 170 -8.30 12.30 21.55
N SER A 171 -9.27 13.19 21.28
CA SER A 171 -9.19 14.11 20.14
C SER A 171 -7.91 14.93 20.15
N ASN A 172 -7.59 15.56 21.28
CA ASN A 172 -6.40 16.40 21.41
C ASN A 172 -5.11 15.58 21.34
N ALA A 173 -5.08 14.39 21.94
CA ALA A 173 -3.94 13.48 21.89
C ALA A 173 -3.65 13.00 20.47
N LEU A 174 -4.68 12.69 19.68
CA LEU A 174 -4.56 12.25 18.30
C LEU A 174 -4.17 13.40 17.36
N GLU A 175 -4.80 14.57 17.51
CA GLU A 175 -4.48 15.79 16.74
C GLU A 175 -3.00 16.15 16.85
N ASN A 176 -2.45 16.08 18.07
CA ASN A 176 -1.04 16.37 18.32
C ASN A 176 -0.12 15.15 18.20
N SER A 177 -0.67 13.99 17.89
CA SER A 177 0.08 12.75 17.75
C SER A 177 0.97 12.41 18.97
N TRP A 178 0.54 12.71 20.20
CA TRP A 178 1.30 12.40 21.41
C TRP A 178 1.43 10.88 21.59
N ASN A 179 2.61 10.46 22.04
CA ASN A 179 2.93 9.04 22.16
C ASN A 179 2.45 8.44 23.47
N ILE A 180 2.58 9.17 24.60
CA ILE A 180 2.22 8.66 25.90
C ILE A 180 0.73 8.32 26.00
N PRO A 181 -0.20 9.22 25.60
CA PRO A 181 -1.62 8.87 25.58
C PRO A 181 -1.93 7.66 24.69
N ALA A 182 -1.28 7.55 23.52
CA ALA A 182 -1.48 6.42 22.61
C ALA A 182 -1.04 5.09 23.25
N ILE A 183 0.15 5.04 23.84
CA ILE A 183 0.65 3.86 24.54
C ILE A 183 -0.26 3.46 25.70
N LYS A 184 -0.68 4.41 26.53
CA LYS A 184 -1.63 4.14 27.63
C LYS A 184 -2.95 3.58 27.13
N THR A 185 -3.48 4.14 26.05
CA THR A 185 -4.70 3.64 25.41
C THR A 185 -4.52 2.19 24.96
N PHE A 186 -3.40 1.90 24.29
CA PHE A 186 -3.09 0.54 23.87
C PHE A 186 -2.97 -0.42 25.04
N ASP A 187 -2.27 -0.03 26.12
CA ASP A 187 -2.11 -0.86 27.33
C ASP A 187 -3.48 -1.19 27.96
N GLU A 188 -4.41 -0.23 28.02
CA GLU A 188 -5.76 -0.46 28.54
C GLU A 188 -6.57 -1.41 27.63
N VAL A 189 -6.48 -1.25 26.32
CA VAL A 189 -7.09 -2.19 25.36
C VAL A 189 -6.49 -3.60 25.54
N GLU A 190 -5.16 -3.71 25.61
CA GLU A 190 -4.48 -5.00 25.81
C GLU A 190 -4.92 -5.68 27.10
N GLN A 191 -5.00 -4.94 28.20
CA GLN A 191 -5.50 -5.45 29.47
C GLN A 191 -6.95 -5.93 29.39
N LYS A 192 -7.78 -5.27 28.61
CA LYS A 192 -9.20 -5.62 28.46
C LYS A 192 -9.43 -6.84 27.60
N VAL A 193 -8.78 -6.93 26.45
CA VAL A 193 -9.11 -7.95 25.43
C VAL A 193 -7.97 -8.90 25.08
N GLY A 194 -6.74 -8.56 25.43
CA GLY A 194 -5.55 -9.34 25.16
C GLY A 194 -5.06 -9.27 23.71
N ASN A 195 -3.77 -9.53 23.51
CA ASN A 195 -3.08 -9.44 22.23
C ASN A 195 -3.70 -10.28 21.10
N LYS A 196 -4.24 -11.45 21.43
CA LYS A 196 -4.87 -12.33 20.44
C LYS A 196 -6.10 -11.65 19.79
N LYS A 197 -6.90 -10.97 20.59
CA LYS A 197 -8.10 -10.26 20.10
C LYS A 197 -7.70 -9.03 19.29
N ILE A 198 -6.69 -8.27 19.77
CA ILE A 198 -6.14 -7.11 19.05
C ILE A 198 -5.64 -7.55 17.67
N LYS A 199 -4.81 -8.60 17.61
CA LYS A 199 -4.29 -9.12 16.35
C LYS A 199 -5.42 -9.51 15.39
N SER A 200 -6.41 -10.25 15.86
CA SER A 200 -7.56 -10.65 15.04
C SER A 200 -8.36 -9.46 14.53
N ALA A 201 -8.54 -8.42 15.34
CA ALA A 201 -9.22 -7.20 14.94
C ALA A 201 -8.43 -6.46 13.83
N MET A 202 -7.11 -6.35 13.99
CA MET A 202 -6.27 -5.71 12.98
C MET A 202 -6.24 -6.51 11.67
N GLU A 203 -6.16 -7.85 11.74
CA GLU A 203 -6.24 -8.72 10.55
C GLU A 203 -7.60 -8.64 9.83
N SER A 204 -8.67 -8.25 10.51
CA SER A 204 -10.00 -8.11 9.91
C SER A 204 -10.19 -6.86 9.07
N ILE A 205 -9.35 -5.86 9.27
CA ILE A 205 -9.39 -4.60 8.52
C ILE A 205 -8.31 -4.51 7.42
N GLY A 206 -7.44 -5.52 7.29
CA GLY A 206 -6.47 -5.65 6.20
C GLY A 206 -5.07 -5.97 6.62
#